data_ec271fc28bbc5573c56259cb4900de9f
#
_entry.id   ec271fc28bbc5573c56259cb4900de9f
#
_cell.length_a   1.000
_cell.length_b   1.000
_cell.length_c   1.000
_cell.angle_alpha   90.00
_cell.angle_beta   90.00
_cell.angle_gamma   90.00
#
_symmetry.space_group_name_H-M   'P 1'
#
loop_
_entity.id
_entity.type
_entity.pdbx_description
1 polymer ?
#
loop_
_entity_poly.entity_id
_entity_poly.type
_entity_poly.pdbx_seq_one_letter_code
_entity_poly.pdbx_strand_id
1 'polypeptide(L)'
;MSNESILAALAPTGSLRATINVGNPILAGLDETGAPRGVSVDIARELARRLATSLQCVVVDAAKKSVETVAGGRADVGFFAIDPVRGADIAFTEPYVLIEGCYLVRQDSPIRDNSEVDAPNTRVAAGAGSAYDLFLTRELKYAAIVRVPTSPAVVAAFIEQRLEVAAGVKQQLQADAARHRGLRLVEEPFMVIRQAMGVGRARGEAAARYLCDFVDDLRASGFVREALARHGIEGATPG
;
A
#
# COMPACT_ATOMS: atom_id res chain seq x y z
N MET A 1 18.95 23.43 -6.78
CA MET A 1 18.10 24.10 -5.76
C MET A 1 18.83 24.08 -4.44
N SER A 2 18.64 25.10 -3.58
CA SER A 2 19.25 25.08 -2.24
C SER A 2 18.54 24.03 -1.35
N ASN A 3 19.29 23.48 -0.38
CA ASN A 3 18.72 22.57 0.62
C ASN A 3 17.53 23.21 1.38
N GLU A 4 17.56 24.53 1.58
CA GLU A 4 16.49 25.29 2.22
C GLU A 4 15.18 25.27 1.43
N SER A 5 15.23 25.36 0.10
CA SER A 5 14.00 25.33 -0.72
C SER A 5 13.36 23.94 -0.74
N ILE A 6 14.16 22.88 -0.70
CA ILE A 6 13.64 21.50 -0.58
C ILE A 6 13.03 21.26 0.80
N LEU A 7 13.72 21.70 1.86
CA LEU A 7 13.21 21.57 3.23
C LEU A 7 11.88 22.35 3.40
N ALA A 8 11.80 23.58 2.87
CA ALA A 8 10.57 24.35 2.90
C ALA A 8 9.41 23.66 2.14
N ALA A 9 9.69 22.92 1.07
CA ALA A 9 8.69 22.20 0.31
C ALA A 9 8.25 20.88 0.98
N LEU A 10 9.20 20.11 1.57
CA LEU A 10 8.94 18.79 2.14
C LEU A 10 8.70 18.79 3.65
N ALA A 11 9.11 19.82 4.38
CA ALA A 11 8.92 19.94 5.83
C ALA A 11 8.55 21.39 6.24
N PRO A 12 7.49 21.98 5.66
CA PRO A 12 7.14 23.39 5.86
C PRO A 12 6.77 23.75 7.29
N THR A 13 6.49 22.75 8.13
CA THR A 13 6.15 22.94 9.55
C THR A 13 7.34 22.76 10.50
N GLY A 14 8.57 22.61 9.95
CA GLY A 14 9.78 22.35 10.71
C GLY A 14 10.02 20.87 11.04
N SER A 15 9.11 19.98 10.62
CA SER A 15 9.25 18.51 10.71
C SER A 15 8.68 17.86 9.45
N LEU A 16 9.25 16.72 9.04
CA LEU A 16 8.70 15.91 7.96
C LEU A 16 7.51 15.10 8.49
N ARG A 17 6.32 15.36 7.97
CA ARG A 17 5.12 14.58 8.28
C ARG A 17 4.91 13.50 7.22
N ALA A 18 5.01 12.23 7.62
CA ALA A 18 4.83 11.10 6.71
C ALA A 18 3.59 10.27 7.09
N THR A 19 2.69 9.98 6.13
CA THR A 19 1.60 9.04 6.40
C THR A 19 2.13 7.63 6.49
N ILE A 20 1.72 6.90 7.54
CA ILE A 20 2.05 5.49 7.76
C ILE A 20 0.74 4.70 7.79
N ASN A 21 0.50 3.95 6.72
CA ASN A 21 -0.73 3.16 6.55
C ASN A 21 -0.58 1.77 7.19
N VAL A 22 -1.06 1.60 8.41
CA VAL A 22 -1.07 0.31 9.10
C VAL A 22 -2.14 -0.68 8.58
N GLY A 23 -3.03 -0.22 7.68
CA GLY A 23 -3.92 -1.09 6.92
C GLY A 23 -3.21 -1.94 5.84
N ASN A 24 -1.90 -1.73 5.65
CA ASN A 24 -1.03 -2.61 4.86
C ASN A 24 0.07 -3.20 5.79
N PRO A 25 -0.22 -4.28 6.52
CA PRO A 25 0.67 -4.83 7.54
C PRO A 25 2.00 -5.37 6.99
N ILE A 26 2.11 -5.55 5.67
CA ILE A 26 3.36 -5.94 5.00
C ILE A 26 4.42 -4.83 5.10
N LEU A 27 4.00 -3.57 4.96
CA LEU A 27 4.93 -2.44 4.89
C LEU A 27 4.95 -1.57 6.14
N ALA A 28 3.89 -1.62 6.96
CA ALA A 28 3.79 -0.83 8.17
C ALA A 28 2.87 -1.49 9.22
N GLY A 29 3.19 -1.31 10.47
CA GLY A 29 2.40 -1.76 11.62
C GLY A 29 2.73 -0.94 12.85
N LEU A 30 2.16 -1.33 13.97
CA LEU A 30 2.51 -0.79 15.28
C LEU A 30 3.28 -1.85 16.06
N ASP A 31 4.21 -1.42 16.88
CA ASP A 31 4.86 -2.29 17.86
C ASP A 31 4.02 -2.44 19.14
N GLU A 32 4.54 -3.15 20.13
CA GLU A 32 3.88 -3.41 21.40
C GLU A 32 3.60 -2.14 22.22
N THR A 33 4.32 -1.05 21.94
CA THR A 33 4.13 0.25 22.59
C THR A 33 3.13 1.15 21.82
N GLY A 34 2.66 0.69 20.65
CA GLY A 34 1.83 1.47 19.75
C GLY A 34 2.63 2.41 18.83
N ALA A 35 3.95 2.32 18.82
CA ALA A 35 4.78 3.12 17.93
C ALA A 35 4.82 2.52 16.50
N PRO A 36 4.79 3.35 15.45
CA PRO A 36 4.83 2.88 14.08
C PRO A 36 6.19 2.25 13.73
N ARG A 37 6.13 1.10 13.06
CA ARG A 37 7.28 0.34 12.56
C ARG A 37 7.04 -0.19 11.14
N GLY A 38 8.07 -0.69 10.50
CA GLY A 38 7.99 -1.31 9.17
C GLY A 38 8.81 -0.58 8.12
N VAL A 39 8.81 -1.14 6.91
CA VAL A 39 9.59 -0.64 5.76
C VAL A 39 9.29 0.83 5.45
N SER A 40 8.00 1.20 5.45
CA SER A 40 7.60 2.60 5.20
C SER A 40 8.14 3.55 6.27
N VAL A 41 8.19 3.11 7.52
CA VAL A 41 8.75 3.94 8.63
C VAL A 41 10.25 4.10 8.50
N ASP A 42 10.98 3.03 8.13
CA ASP A 42 12.42 3.09 7.92
C ASP A 42 12.79 4.04 6.77
N ILE A 43 12.03 3.99 5.67
CA ILE A 43 12.20 4.92 4.53
C ILE A 43 11.91 6.36 4.96
N ALA A 44 10.83 6.60 5.72
CA ALA A 44 10.49 7.94 6.21
C ALA A 44 11.56 8.50 7.16
N ARG A 45 12.14 7.66 8.03
CA ARG A 45 13.27 8.04 8.91
C ARG A 45 14.51 8.42 8.11
N GLU A 46 14.84 7.66 7.08
CA GLU A 46 15.99 7.95 6.22
C GLU A 46 15.78 9.24 5.44
N LEU A 47 14.55 9.52 4.96
CA LEU A 47 14.25 10.80 4.31
C LEU A 47 14.41 11.97 5.30
N ALA A 48 13.87 11.87 6.50
CA ALA A 48 14.00 12.90 7.53
C ALA A 48 15.48 13.14 7.91
N ARG A 49 16.27 12.07 8.02
CA ARG A 49 17.71 12.14 8.27
C ARG A 49 18.45 12.90 7.17
N ARG A 50 18.14 12.61 5.88
CA ARG A 50 18.77 13.33 4.74
C ARG A 50 18.35 14.79 4.66
N LEU A 51 17.13 15.11 5.06
CA LEU A 51 16.65 16.49 5.17
C LEU A 51 17.13 17.21 6.43
N ALA A 52 17.88 16.56 7.32
CA ALA A 52 18.30 17.07 8.62
C ALA A 52 17.13 17.64 9.45
N THR A 53 15.98 16.96 9.44
CA THR A 53 14.76 17.36 10.16
C THR A 53 14.21 16.21 11.00
N SER A 54 13.30 16.52 11.92
CA SER A 54 12.58 15.50 12.70
C SER A 54 11.48 14.83 11.86
N LEU A 55 11.14 13.58 12.20
CA LEU A 55 10.02 12.83 11.60
C LEU A 55 8.80 12.85 12.50
N GLN A 56 7.64 13.18 11.94
CA GLN A 56 6.33 12.96 12.52
C GLN A 56 5.56 11.93 11.70
N CYS A 57 5.29 10.75 12.28
CA CYS A 57 4.45 9.74 11.64
C CYS A 57 2.96 10.08 11.84
N VAL A 58 2.23 10.20 10.73
CA VAL A 58 0.77 10.37 10.72
C VAL A 58 0.15 9.00 10.40
N VAL A 59 -0.23 8.27 11.45
CA VAL A 59 -0.75 6.91 11.32
C VAL A 59 -2.17 6.93 10.79
N VAL A 60 -2.44 6.11 9.77
CA VAL A 60 -3.75 5.87 9.17
C VAL A 60 -3.98 4.37 8.99
N ASP A 61 -5.24 3.95 8.94
CA ASP A 61 -5.65 2.54 8.87
C ASP A 61 -6.10 2.08 7.47
N ALA A 62 -6.12 2.99 6.49
CA ALA A 62 -6.56 2.70 5.13
C ALA A 62 -5.80 3.51 4.08
N ALA A 63 -5.60 2.91 2.89
CA ALA A 63 -4.89 3.55 1.78
C ALA A 63 -5.57 4.86 1.32
N LYS A 64 -6.90 4.89 1.27
CA LYS A 64 -7.67 6.09 0.93
C LYS A 64 -7.37 7.24 1.89
N LYS A 65 -7.33 6.99 3.20
CA LYS A 65 -7.01 8.00 4.22
C LYS A 65 -5.59 8.56 4.06
N SER A 66 -4.63 7.71 3.65
CA SER A 66 -3.26 8.16 3.34
C SER A 66 -3.26 9.17 2.19
N VAL A 67 -3.96 8.88 1.09
CA VAL A 67 -4.10 9.78 -0.06
C VAL A 67 -4.75 11.11 0.36
N GLU A 68 -5.91 11.05 1.03
CA GLU A 68 -6.63 12.23 1.50
C GLU A 68 -5.81 13.10 2.46
N THR A 69 -4.97 12.49 3.28
CA THR A 69 -4.12 13.18 4.25
C THR A 69 -2.99 13.96 3.55
N VAL A 70 -2.34 13.36 2.56
CA VAL A 70 -1.27 14.01 1.79
C VAL A 70 -1.83 15.04 0.81
N ALA A 71 -2.88 14.70 0.06
CA ALA A 71 -3.53 15.63 -0.87
C ALA A 71 -4.07 16.86 -0.14
N GLY A 72 -4.62 16.68 1.06
CA GLY A 72 -5.10 17.77 1.93
C GLY A 72 -4.02 18.52 2.71
N GLY A 73 -2.73 18.24 2.50
CA GLY A 73 -1.61 18.93 3.15
C GLY A 73 -1.44 18.64 4.65
N ARG A 74 -2.12 17.65 5.20
CA ARG A 74 -1.99 17.23 6.60
C ARG A 74 -0.77 16.34 6.84
N ALA A 75 -0.19 15.79 5.77
CA ALA A 75 1.13 15.21 5.75
C ALA A 75 1.87 15.70 4.50
N ASP A 76 3.19 15.58 4.51
CA ASP A 76 4.06 16.11 3.47
C ASP A 76 4.38 15.04 2.43
N VAL A 77 4.58 13.80 2.88
CA VAL A 77 4.85 12.64 2.03
C VAL A 77 3.99 11.45 2.46
N GLY A 78 3.87 10.47 1.59
CA GLY A 78 3.19 9.23 1.91
C GLY A 78 3.68 8.05 1.06
N PHE A 79 3.12 6.87 1.36
CA PHE A 79 3.43 5.60 0.73
C PHE A 79 2.16 5.04 0.09
N PHE A 80 2.22 4.81 -1.22
CA PHE A 80 1.03 4.51 -2.02
C PHE A 80 1.31 3.44 -3.07
N ALA A 81 0.32 2.64 -3.38
CA ALA A 81 0.32 1.97 -4.67
C ALA A 81 0.10 3.01 -5.77
N ILE A 82 0.89 2.95 -6.83
CA ILE A 82 0.71 3.77 -8.03
C ILE A 82 -0.65 3.40 -8.66
N ASP A 83 -1.49 4.40 -8.85
CA ASP A 83 -2.81 4.25 -9.46
C ASP A 83 -3.23 5.54 -10.18
N PRO A 84 -3.85 5.46 -11.37
CA PRO A 84 -4.26 6.64 -12.13
C PRO A 84 -5.18 7.59 -11.36
N VAL A 85 -6.13 7.06 -10.57
CA VAL A 85 -7.05 7.88 -9.77
C VAL A 85 -6.29 8.69 -8.73
N ARG A 86 -5.34 8.06 -8.04
CA ARG A 86 -4.49 8.73 -7.04
C ARG A 86 -3.52 9.73 -7.67
N GLY A 87 -3.07 9.46 -8.90
CA GLY A 87 -2.17 10.32 -9.67
C GLY A 87 -2.75 11.69 -10.01
N ALA A 88 -4.06 11.90 -9.85
CA ALA A 88 -4.66 13.23 -9.98
C ALA A 88 -4.12 14.21 -8.93
N ASP A 89 -3.93 13.76 -7.70
CA ASP A 89 -3.53 14.59 -6.56
C ASP A 89 -2.09 14.34 -6.09
N ILE A 90 -1.53 13.16 -6.37
CA ILE A 90 -0.23 12.71 -5.89
C ILE A 90 0.76 12.61 -7.06
N ALA A 91 1.94 13.18 -6.89
CA ALA A 91 3.10 12.92 -7.72
C ALA A 91 3.89 11.74 -7.10
N PHE A 92 3.96 10.63 -7.83
CA PHE A 92 4.63 9.41 -7.40
C PHE A 92 6.09 9.37 -7.83
N THR A 93 6.90 8.66 -7.05
CA THR A 93 8.22 8.14 -7.46
C THR A 93 8.07 6.87 -8.30
N GLU A 94 9.18 6.33 -8.79
CA GLU A 94 9.23 4.92 -9.17
C GLU A 94 8.94 4.02 -7.94
N PRO A 95 8.46 2.79 -8.14
CA PRO A 95 8.14 1.90 -7.04
C PRO A 95 9.40 1.49 -6.27
N TYR A 96 9.32 1.54 -4.95
CA TYR A 96 10.37 1.00 -4.09
C TYR A 96 10.16 -0.48 -3.75
N VAL A 97 8.91 -0.96 -3.81
CA VAL A 97 8.53 -2.36 -3.57
C VAL A 97 7.40 -2.78 -4.51
N LEU A 98 7.48 -4.03 -4.98
CA LEU A 98 6.43 -4.71 -5.71
C LEU A 98 5.79 -5.78 -4.82
N ILE A 99 4.47 -5.82 -4.77
CA ILE A 99 3.67 -6.76 -3.99
C ILE A 99 2.61 -7.37 -4.90
N GLU A 100 2.30 -8.66 -4.71
CA GLU A 100 1.27 -9.35 -5.48
C GLU A 100 -0.12 -9.18 -4.88
N GLY A 101 -1.10 -8.86 -5.73
CA GLY A 101 -2.53 -8.94 -5.43
C GLY A 101 -3.09 -10.27 -5.89
N CYS A 102 -3.72 -11.02 -4.97
CA CYS A 102 -4.25 -12.35 -5.23
C CYS A 102 -5.72 -12.47 -4.81
N TYR A 103 -6.36 -13.53 -5.29
CA TYR A 103 -7.68 -13.94 -4.80
C TYR A 103 -7.55 -15.10 -3.80
N LEU A 104 -8.46 -15.08 -2.84
CA LEU A 104 -8.67 -16.15 -1.88
C LEU A 104 -10.11 -16.69 -2.07
N VAL A 105 -10.23 -17.99 -2.08
CA VAL A 105 -11.52 -18.70 -2.24
C VAL A 105 -11.63 -19.84 -1.24
N ARG A 106 -12.82 -20.45 -1.10
CA ARG A 106 -12.97 -21.68 -0.34
C ARG A 106 -12.28 -22.83 -1.04
N GLN A 107 -11.84 -23.83 -0.27
CA GLN A 107 -11.14 -25.00 -0.79
C GLN A 107 -11.95 -25.75 -1.85
N ASP A 108 -13.25 -25.82 -1.67
CA ASP A 108 -14.22 -26.48 -2.57
C ASP A 108 -14.75 -25.56 -3.67
N SER A 109 -14.33 -24.30 -3.73
CA SER A 109 -14.74 -23.37 -4.78
C SER A 109 -14.44 -23.93 -6.17
N PRO A 110 -15.34 -23.78 -7.15
CA PRO A 110 -15.07 -24.14 -8.55
C PRO A 110 -14.03 -23.22 -9.20
N ILE A 111 -13.85 -22.00 -8.71
CA ILE A 111 -12.91 -21.02 -9.26
C ILE A 111 -11.48 -21.53 -9.07
N ARG A 112 -10.75 -21.75 -10.17
CA ARG A 112 -9.38 -22.27 -10.20
C ARG A 112 -8.36 -21.26 -10.67
N ASP A 113 -8.77 -20.33 -11.53
CA ASP A 113 -7.92 -19.28 -12.06
C ASP A 113 -8.60 -17.90 -12.05
N ASN A 114 -7.83 -16.86 -12.35
CA ASN A 114 -8.29 -15.47 -12.28
C ASN A 114 -9.39 -15.14 -13.28
N SER A 115 -9.42 -15.81 -14.44
CA SER A 115 -10.40 -15.54 -15.49
C SER A 115 -11.82 -15.95 -15.11
N GLU A 116 -11.95 -16.88 -14.16
CA GLU A 116 -13.24 -17.41 -13.69
C GLU A 116 -13.88 -16.50 -12.62
N VAL A 117 -13.14 -15.50 -12.10
CA VAL A 117 -13.64 -14.59 -11.06
C VAL A 117 -14.69 -13.62 -11.61
N ASP A 118 -14.48 -13.08 -12.82
CA ASP A 118 -15.40 -12.11 -13.42
C ASP A 118 -16.63 -12.77 -14.05
N ALA A 119 -17.48 -13.34 -13.22
CA ALA A 119 -18.69 -14.03 -13.64
C ALA A 119 -19.94 -13.46 -12.94
N PRO A 120 -21.14 -13.56 -13.58
CA PRO A 120 -22.40 -13.22 -12.93
C PRO A 120 -22.57 -14.01 -11.62
N ASN A 121 -23.08 -13.36 -10.59
CA ASN A 121 -23.25 -13.88 -9.23
C ASN A 121 -21.96 -14.09 -8.42
N THR A 122 -20.78 -13.76 -8.94
CA THR A 122 -19.56 -13.70 -8.14
C THR A 122 -19.50 -12.39 -7.37
N ARG A 123 -19.32 -12.47 -6.05
CA ARG A 123 -19.12 -11.32 -5.16
C ARG A 123 -17.70 -11.35 -4.63
N VAL A 124 -16.95 -10.26 -4.89
CA VAL A 124 -15.55 -10.13 -4.53
C VAL A 124 -15.42 -9.14 -3.36
N ALA A 125 -15.02 -9.63 -2.19
CA ALA A 125 -14.69 -8.75 -1.05
C ALA A 125 -13.41 -7.99 -1.33
N ALA A 126 -13.41 -6.68 -1.12
CA ALA A 126 -12.23 -5.84 -1.28
C ALA A 126 -12.21 -4.69 -0.26
N GLY A 127 -11.03 -4.30 0.21
CA GLY A 127 -10.87 -3.14 1.07
C GLY A 127 -11.11 -1.84 0.29
N ALA A 128 -12.03 -1.02 0.75
CA ALA A 128 -12.45 0.21 0.07
C ALA A 128 -11.27 1.15 -0.22
N GLY A 129 -11.08 1.54 -1.48
CA GLY A 129 -10.00 2.43 -1.93
C GLY A 129 -8.60 1.80 -1.85
N SER A 130 -8.48 0.49 -1.65
CA SER A 130 -7.21 -0.22 -1.81
C SER A 130 -6.76 -0.25 -3.26
N ALA A 131 -5.49 -0.63 -3.52
CA ALA A 131 -4.98 -0.75 -4.88
C ALA A 131 -5.79 -1.78 -5.70
N TYR A 132 -6.11 -2.90 -5.09
CA TYR A 132 -6.87 -3.96 -5.74
C TYR A 132 -8.37 -3.59 -5.88
N ASP A 133 -8.98 -2.82 -4.98
CA ASP A 133 -10.33 -2.29 -5.21
C ASP A 133 -10.38 -1.36 -6.43
N LEU A 134 -9.43 -0.43 -6.53
CA LEU A 134 -9.35 0.49 -7.69
C LEU A 134 -9.09 -0.27 -9.00
N PHE A 135 -8.20 -1.28 -8.97
CA PHE A 135 -7.93 -2.14 -10.11
C PHE A 135 -9.18 -2.92 -10.52
N LEU A 136 -9.78 -3.66 -9.61
CA LEU A 136 -10.95 -4.48 -9.86
C LEU A 136 -12.18 -3.67 -10.33
N THR A 137 -12.31 -2.44 -9.85
CA THR A 137 -13.36 -1.51 -10.31
C THR A 137 -13.25 -1.19 -11.80
N ARG A 138 -12.03 -1.22 -12.36
CA ARG A 138 -11.81 -0.99 -13.79
C ARG A 138 -11.90 -2.27 -14.64
N GLU A 139 -11.52 -3.39 -14.06
CA GLU A 139 -11.35 -4.66 -14.81
C GLU A 139 -12.59 -5.55 -14.79
N LEU A 140 -13.28 -5.64 -13.63
CA LEU A 140 -14.45 -6.53 -13.52
C LEU A 140 -15.68 -5.92 -14.22
N LYS A 141 -16.35 -6.77 -15.01
CA LYS A 141 -17.53 -6.39 -15.81
C LYS A 141 -18.81 -7.02 -15.26
N TYR A 142 -18.72 -8.22 -14.71
CA TYR A 142 -19.87 -9.03 -14.29
C TYR A 142 -19.90 -9.29 -12.79
N ALA A 143 -18.75 -9.48 -12.16
CA ALA A 143 -18.67 -9.73 -10.73
C ALA A 143 -18.93 -8.45 -9.92
N ALA A 144 -19.61 -8.60 -8.79
CA ALA A 144 -19.92 -7.50 -7.89
C ALA A 144 -18.83 -7.32 -6.83
N ILE A 145 -18.32 -6.09 -6.64
CA ILE A 145 -17.35 -5.78 -5.58
C ILE A 145 -18.10 -5.43 -4.30
N VAL A 146 -17.86 -6.20 -3.24
CA VAL A 146 -18.32 -5.94 -1.87
C VAL A 146 -17.21 -5.24 -1.09
N ARG A 147 -17.37 -3.93 -0.89
CA ARG A 147 -16.35 -3.12 -0.24
C ARG A 147 -16.48 -3.15 1.28
N VAL A 148 -15.36 -3.42 1.95
CA VAL A 148 -15.23 -3.34 3.40
C VAL A 148 -14.33 -2.18 3.80
N PRO A 149 -14.45 -1.63 5.03
CA PRO A 149 -13.75 -0.40 5.40
C PRO A 149 -12.22 -0.47 5.31
N THR A 150 -11.62 -1.62 5.61
CA THR A 150 -10.17 -1.80 5.66
C THR A 150 -9.73 -3.12 5.02
N SER A 151 -8.48 -3.21 4.54
CA SER A 151 -7.93 -4.45 3.98
C SER A 151 -7.90 -5.61 4.98
N PRO A 152 -7.55 -5.42 6.25
CA PRO A 152 -7.63 -6.50 7.25
C PRO A 152 -9.03 -7.08 7.48
N ALA A 153 -10.10 -6.34 7.18
CA ALA A 153 -11.47 -6.82 7.35
C ALA A 153 -11.99 -7.69 6.19
N VAL A 154 -11.24 -7.81 5.11
CA VAL A 154 -11.70 -8.47 3.87
C VAL A 154 -12.05 -9.93 4.09
N VAL A 155 -11.16 -10.71 4.71
CA VAL A 155 -11.35 -12.15 4.86
C VAL A 155 -12.45 -12.47 5.87
N ALA A 156 -12.58 -11.68 6.94
CA ALA A 156 -13.70 -11.82 7.88
C ALA A 156 -15.04 -11.59 7.18
N ALA A 157 -15.18 -10.53 6.41
CA ALA A 157 -16.39 -10.24 5.66
C ALA A 157 -16.70 -11.31 4.59
N PHE A 158 -15.67 -11.81 3.90
CA PHE A 158 -15.79 -12.92 2.94
C PHE A 158 -16.39 -14.17 3.61
N ILE A 159 -15.94 -14.52 4.81
CA ILE A 159 -16.45 -15.68 5.56
C ILE A 159 -17.87 -15.43 6.06
N GLU A 160 -18.10 -14.32 6.77
CA GLU A 160 -19.36 -13.98 7.42
C GLU A 160 -20.52 -13.83 6.42
N GLN A 161 -20.26 -13.14 5.30
CA GLN A 161 -21.27 -12.88 4.28
C GLN A 161 -21.35 -13.99 3.22
N ARG A 162 -20.55 -15.06 3.37
CA ARG A 162 -20.45 -16.18 2.43
C ARG A 162 -20.24 -15.70 0.98
N LEU A 163 -19.31 -14.76 0.81
CA LEU A 163 -18.95 -14.27 -0.52
C LEU A 163 -18.14 -15.33 -1.28
N GLU A 164 -18.07 -15.22 -2.59
CA GLU A 164 -17.42 -16.20 -3.45
C GLU A 164 -15.90 -16.04 -3.46
N VAL A 165 -15.41 -14.79 -3.39
CA VAL A 165 -13.99 -14.43 -3.52
C VAL A 165 -13.61 -13.33 -2.53
N ALA A 166 -12.38 -13.39 -1.99
CA ALA A 166 -11.73 -12.28 -1.31
C ALA A 166 -10.51 -11.83 -2.12
N ALA A 167 -10.35 -10.53 -2.34
CA ALA A 167 -9.19 -9.94 -2.98
C ALA A 167 -8.30 -9.23 -1.97
N GLY A 168 -6.98 -9.39 -2.08
CA GLY A 168 -6.06 -8.77 -1.12
C GLY A 168 -4.60 -8.95 -1.51
N VAL A 169 -3.72 -8.43 -0.65
CA VAL A 169 -2.29 -8.67 -0.75
C VAL A 169 -1.98 -10.13 -0.43
N LYS A 170 -1.19 -10.79 -1.26
CA LYS A 170 -0.89 -12.24 -1.17
C LYS A 170 -0.49 -12.69 0.23
N GLN A 171 0.47 -12.02 0.85
CA GLN A 171 0.99 -12.39 2.17
C GLN A 171 -0.08 -12.30 3.26
N GLN A 172 -0.94 -11.27 3.20
CA GLN A 172 -2.04 -11.13 4.14
C GLN A 172 -3.06 -12.26 3.95
N LEU A 173 -3.43 -12.55 2.70
CA LEU A 173 -4.36 -13.65 2.39
C LEU A 173 -3.79 -15.01 2.79
N GLN A 174 -2.48 -15.23 2.64
CA GLN A 174 -1.80 -16.44 3.12
C GLN A 174 -1.87 -16.57 4.64
N ALA A 175 -1.60 -15.49 5.37
CA ALA A 175 -1.71 -15.47 6.82
C ALA A 175 -3.13 -15.72 7.30
N ASP A 176 -4.13 -15.18 6.61
CA ASP A 176 -5.54 -15.39 6.92
C ASP A 176 -5.98 -16.83 6.57
N ALA A 177 -5.54 -17.39 5.44
CA ALA A 177 -5.80 -18.78 5.07
C ALA A 177 -5.22 -19.77 6.09
N ALA A 178 -4.06 -19.45 6.68
CA ALA A 178 -3.46 -20.27 7.73
C ALA A 178 -4.29 -20.26 9.04
N ARG A 179 -5.02 -19.18 9.32
CA ARG A 179 -5.88 -19.03 10.50
C ARG A 179 -7.27 -19.65 10.30
N HIS A 180 -7.75 -19.71 9.05
CA HIS A 180 -9.09 -20.17 8.69
C HIS A 180 -9.01 -21.40 7.80
N ARG A 181 -9.32 -22.58 8.37
CA ARG A 181 -9.32 -23.83 7.60
C ARG A 181 -10.29 -23.78 6.43
N GLY A 182 -9.96 -24.50 5.36
CA GLY A 182 -10.83 -24.61 4.19
C GLY A 182 -10.79 -23.43 3.23
N LEU A 183 -9.72 -22.63 3.27
CA LEU A 183 -9.43 -21.56 2.33
C LEU A 183 -8.17 -21.87 1.51
N ARG A 184 -8.11 -21.38 0.28
CA ARG A 184 -6.93 -21.42 -0.58
C ARG A 184 -6.80 -20.16 -1.43
N LEU A 185 -5.59 -19.81 -1.80
CA LEU A 185 -5.35 -18.80 -2.81
C LEU A 185 -5.60 -19.38 -4.20
N VAL A 186 -5.98 -18.51 -5.14
CA VAL A 186 -5.80 -18.75 -6.57
C VAL A 186 -4.31 -18.54 -6.85
N GLU A 187 -3.68 -19.46 -7.61
CA GLU A 187 -2.21 -19.55 -7.69
C GLU A 187 -1.56 -18.29 -8.27
N GLU A 188 -2.11 -17.78 -9.37
CA GLU A 188 -1.55 -16.63 -10.06
C GLU A 188 -2.02 -15.30 -9.45
N PRO A 189 -1.14 -14.31 -9.32
CA PRO A 189 -1.56 -12.98 -8.94
C PRO A 189 -2.39 -12.34 -10.07
N PHE A 190 -3.47 -11.65 -9.73
CA PHE A 190 -4.25 -10.91 -10.72
C PHE A 190 -3.69 -9.52 -11.00
N MET A 191 -2.81 -9.00 -10.13
CA MET A 191 -2.13 -7.74 -10.33
C MET A 191 -0.80 -7.68 -9.57
N VAL A 192 0.10 -6.82 -10.04
CA VAL A 192 1.28 -6.36 -9.29
C VAL A 192 1.01 -4.97 -8.74
N ILE A 193 1.08 -4.84 -7.43
CA ILE A 193 0.92 -3.58 -6.70
C ILE A 193 2.28 -2.90 -6.64
N ARG A 194 2.45 -1.79 -7.35
CA ARG A 194 3.67 -0.99 -7.41
C ARG A 194 3.63 0.04 -6.30
N GLN A 195 4.32 -0.22 -5.18
CA GLN A 195 4.38 0.67 -4.03
C GLN A 195 5.45 1.75 -4.20
N ALA A 196 5.03 3.00 -4.18
CA ALA A 196 5.88 4.18 -4.36
C ALA A 196 5.75 5.14 -3.18
N MET A 197 6.70 6.06 -3.06
CA MET A 197 6.48 7.28 -2.30
C MET A 197 5.74 8.31 -3.14
N GLY A 198 5.17 9.30 -2.48
CA GLY A 198 4.54 10.40 -3.19
C GLY A 198 4.38 11.65 -2.33
N VAL A 199 4.27 12.77 -3.03
CA VAL A 199 3.94 14.09 -2.46
C VAL A 199 2.66 14.61 -3.10
N GLY A 200 1.91 15.46 -2.41
CA GLY A 200 0.82 16.19 -3.03
C GLY A 200 1.35 17.07 -4.18
N ARG A 201 0.67 17.06 -5.33
CA ARG A 201 1.10 17.84 -6.50
C ARG A 201 1.26 19.33 -6.21
N ALA A 202 0.51 19.87 -5.24
CA ALA A 202 0.63 21.24 -4.78
C ALA A 202 2.00 21.59 -4.17
N ARG A 203 2.84 20.59 -3.82
CA ARG A 203 4.21 20.81 -3.31
C ARG A 203 5.20 21.19 -4.41
N GLY A 204 4.80 21.07 -5.68
CA GLY A 204 5.58 21.46 -6.84
C GLY A 204 6.58 20.39 -7.32
N GLU A 205 7.07 20.61 -8.53
CA GLU A 205 7.97 19.66 -9.22
C GLU A 205 9.29 19.42 -8.47
N ALA A 206 9.78 20.42 -7.76
CA ALA A 206 11.02 20.34 -7.03
C ALA A 206 10.99 19.30 -5.91
N ALA A 207 9.90 19.28 -5.14
CA ALA A 207 9.67 18.30 -4.07
C ALA A 207 9.50 16.89 -4.68
N ALA A 208 8.74 16.78 -5.76
CA ALA A 208 8.55 15.52 -6.47
C ALA A 208 9.88 14.96 -7.01
N ARG A 209 10.69 15.77 -7.66
CA ARG A 209 12.00 15.37 -8.19
C ARG A 209 12.95 14.90 -7.11
N TYR A 210 13.07 15.68 -6.02
CA TYR A 210 13.90 15.28 -4.89
C TYR A 210 13.49 13.93 -4.31
N LEU A 211 12.17 13.68 -4.22
CA LEU A 211 11.66 12.41 -3.72
C LEU A 211 11.94 11.26 -4.70
N CYS A 212 11.90 11.51 -6.02
CA CYS A 212 12.30 10.52 -7.03
C CYS A 212 13.78 10.15 -6.87
N ASP A 213 14.68 11.15 -6.85
CA ASP A 213 16.12 10.94 -6.68
C ASP A 213 16.41 10.17 -5.38
N PHE A 214 15.70 10.52 -4.29
CA PHE A 214 15.82 9.83 -3.01
C PHE A 214 15.44 8.35 -3.10
N VAL A 215 14.31 8.02 -3.75
CA VAL A 215 13.86 6.62 -3.89
C VAL A 215 14.80 5.84 -4.81
N ASP A 216 15.30 6.45 -5.89
CA ASP A 216 16.26 5.81 -6.78
C ASP A 216 17.57 5.46 -6.05
N ASP A 217 18.06 6.36 -5.19
CA ASP A 217 19.20 6.08 -4.31
C ASP A 217 18.93 4.91 -3.35
N LEU A 218 17.74 4.85 -2.74
CA LEU A 218 17.40 3.75 -1.84
C LEU A 218 17.33 2.40 -2.56
N ARG A 219 16.86 2.40 -3.81
CA ARG A 219 16.83 1.21 -4.66
C ARG A 219 18.25 0.77 -5.02
N ALA A 220 19.08 1.69 -5.48
CA ALA A 220 20.46 1.43 -5.89
C ALA A 220 21.36 0.97 -4.73
N SER A 221 21.18 1.53 -3.53
CA SER A 221 21.97 1.18 -2.34
C SER A 221 21.62 -0.16 -1.71
N GLY A 222 20.48 -0.76 -2.09
CA GLY A 222 19.95 -1.98 -1.44
C GLY A 222 19.22 -1.73 -0.12
N PHE A 223 19.03 -0.48 0.30
CA PHE A 223 18.33 -0.11 1.53
C PHE A 223 16.95 -0.78 1.66
N VAL A 224 16.19 -0.80 0.57
CA VAL A 224 14.84 -1.40 0.57
C VAL A 224 14.92 -2.91 0.82
N ARG A 225 15.87 -3.61 0.20
CA ARG A 225 16.08 -5.06 0.42
C ARG A 225 16.43 -5.35 1.88
N GLU A 226 17.32 -4.55 2.46
CA GLU A 226 17.70 -4.69 3.87
C GLU A 226 16.53 -4.38 4.81
N ALA A 227 15.70 -3.39 4.50
CA ALA A 227 14.51 -3.06 5.28
C ALA A 227 13.47 -4.20 5.21
N LEU A 228 13.21 -4.77 4.04
CA LEU A 228 12.35 -5.95 3.90
C LEU A 228 12.86 -7.13 4.74
N ALA A 229 14.15 -7.43 4.66
CA ALA A 229 14.78 -8.51 5.45
C ALA A 229 14.68 -8.25 6.96
N ARG A 230 14.96 -7.03 7.41
CA ARG A 230 14.88 -6.61 8.84
C ARG A 230 13.49 -6.81 9.42
N HIS A 231 12.46 -6.58 8.62
CA HIS A 231 11.06 -6.75 9.03
C HIS A 231 10.49 -8.13 8.71
N GLY A 232 11.32 -9.08 8.21
CA GLY A 232 10.89 -10.45 7.91
C GLY A 232 9.83 -10.52 6.80
N ILE A 233 9.88 -9.61 5.83
CA ILE A 233 8.90 -9.56 4.74
C ILE A 233 9.38 -10.45 3.59
N GLU A 234 8.66 -11.53 3.35
CA GLU A 234 8.88 -12.46 2.25
C GLU A 234 7.87 -12.21 1.11
N GLY A 235 8.25 -12.57 -0.13
CA GLY A 235 7.40 -12.47 -1.31
C GLY A 235 7.10 -11.05 -1.79
N ALA A 236 7.70 -10.02 -1.18
CA ALA A 236 7.78 -8.67 -1.72
C ALA A 236 9.16 -8.46 -2.33
N THR A 237 9.22 -7.86 -3.51
CA THR A 237 10.50 -7.62 -4.21
C THR A 237 10.81 -6.12 -4.23
N PRO A 238 12.09 -5.73 -4.09
CA PRO A 238 12.49 -4.35 -4.36
C PRO A 238 12.08 -3.94 -5.78
N GLY A 239 11.57 -2.71 -5.93
CA GLY A 239 11.11 -2.15 -7.21
C GLY A 239 12.23 -1.73 -8.14
#